data_fff41168526bcef352dd44148b1caf17
#
_entry.id   fff41168526bcef352dd44148b1caf17
#
_cell.length_a   1.000
_cell.length_b   1.000
_cell.length_c   1.000
_cell.angle_alpha   90.00
_cell.angle_beta   90.00
_cell.angle_gamma   90.00
#
_symmetry.space_group_name_H-M   'P 1'
#
loop_
_entity.id
_entity.type
_entity.pdbx_description
1 polymer ?
#
loop_
_entity_poly.entity_id
_entity_poly.type
_entity_poly.pdbx_seq_one_letter_code
_entity_poly.pdbx_strand_id
1 'polypeptide(L)'
;MSEIKLLALDLDGTLFTKDKQVTAENRAALKAAEAKGVHVVITTGRPLPAITHILEDLDLLDDKHYSVTFNGGLVQRNNGDILIKKEMSREDLKQIYAVFQPLGLPMDVISDGIVYGVPSKGNHSLYRQANPALTFVDVESIDDIPENIVYNKVVTVCEEAFLDAQIQKLPKQLYQDFEVFKSREIILEVMPKGVHKAVGLKLLSDYLALDKSQVMAMGDEENDLTMLEWLV
;
A
#
# COMPACT_ATOMS: atom_id res chain seq x y z
N MET A 1 -30.03 -0.38 -12.01
CA MET A 1 -28.61 -0.29 -11.62
C MET A 1 -28.53 0.76 -10.53
N SER A 2 -27.86 0.45 -9.42
CA SER A 2 -27.63 1.43 -8.34
C SER A 2 -26.75 2.56 -8.86
N GLU A 3 -26.97 3.78 -8.38
CA GLU A 3 -26.12 4.92 -8.72
C GLU A 3 -24.78 4.77 -8.02
N ILE A 4 -23.68 4.88 -8.75
CA ILE A 4 -22.32 4.81 -8.18
C ILE A 4 -22.08 6.06 -7.31
N LYS A 5 -21.61 5.83 -6.09
CA LYS A 5 -21.29 6.87 -5.09
C LYS A 5 -19.82 6.87 -4.66
N LEU A 6 -19.08 5.80 -4.96
CA LEU A 6 -17.66 5.70 -4.68
C LEU A 6 -16.95 5.08 -5.88
N LEU A 7 -15.88 5.73 -6.33
CA LEU A 7 -14.97 5.26 -7.37
C LEU A 7 -13.58 5.06 -6.76
N ALA A 8 -13.15 3.81 -6.60
CA ALA A 8 -11.84 3.45 -6.12
C ALA A 8 -10.88 3.24 -7.30
N LEU A 9 -9.73 3.88 -7.26
CA LEU A 9 -8.76 3.88 -8.35
C LEU A 9 -7.38 3.47 -7.84
N ASP A 10 -6.78 2.46 -8.45
CA ASP A 10 -5.33 2.27 -8.37
C ASP A 10 -4.60 3.34 -9.18
N LEU A 11 -3.31 3.51 -8.92
CA LEU A 11 -2.47 4.52 -9.56
C LEU A 11 -1.67 3.96 -10.74
N ASP A 12 -0.77 3.03 -10.44
CA ASP A 12 0.24 2.57 -11.37
C ASP A 12 -0.35 1.58 -12.38
N GLY A 13 -0.40 1.94 -13.66
CA GLY A 13 -1.03 1.09 -14.69
C GLY A 13 -2.53 1.35 -14.87
N THR A 14 -3.20 2.00 -13.91
CA THR A 14 -4.63 2.30 -13.95
C THR A 14 -4.90 3.78 -14.20
N LEU A 15 -4.68 4.65 -13.21
CA LEU A 15 -4.92 6.10 -13.36
C LEU A 15 -3.76 6.80 -14.06
N PHE A 16 -2.55 6.33 -13.85
CA PHE A 16 -1.34 6.88 -14.43
C PHE A 16 -1.04 6.38 -15.84
N THR A 17 -0.56 7.29 -16.68
CA THR A 17 0.19 6.94 -17.89
C THR A 17 1.54 6.32 -17.53
N LYS A 18 2.27 5.80 -18.54
CA LYS A 18 3.64 5.31 -18.38
C LYS A 18 4.61 6.38 -17.82
N ASP A 19 4.32 7.66 -18.09
CA ASP A 19 5.11 8.80 -17.61
C ASP A 19 4.65 9.31 -16.23
N LYS A 20 3.83 8.52 -15.51
CA LYS A 20 3.29 8.83 -14.17
C LYS A 20 2.49 10.13 -14.12
N GLN A 21 1.74 10.41 -15.16
CA GLN A 21 0.86 11.57 -15.27
C GLN A 21 -0.61 11.12 -15.34
N VAL A 22 -1.51 11.94 -14.82
CA VAL A 22 -2.95 11.80 -15.06
C VAL A 22 -3.32 12.59 -16.31
N THR A 23 -3.99 11.96 -17.27
CA THR A 23 -4.38 12.65 -18.51
C THR A 23 -5.42 13.74 -18.25
N ALA A 24 -5.50 14.72 -19.15
CA ALA A 24 -6.50 15.79 -19.06
C ALA A 24 -7.94 15.23 -19.10
N GLU A 25 -8.15 14.17 -19.90
CA GLU A 25 -9.44 13.49 -20.03
C GLU A 25 -9.83 12.79 -18.72
N ASN A 26 -8.91 12.04 -18.12
CA ASN A 26 -9.13 11.37 -16.84
C ASN A 26 -9.43 12.39 -15.74
N ARG A 27 -8.66 13.48 -15.67
CA ARG A 27 -8.87 14.58 -14.71
C ARG A 27 -10.27 15.19 -14.88
N ALA A 28 -10.67 15.50 -16.10
CA ALA A 28 -12.00 16.04 -16.37
C ALA A 28 -13.12 15.06 -15.99
N ALA A 29 -12.93 13.76 -16.26
CA ALA A 29 -13.89 12.72 -15.90
C ALA A 29 -14.05 12.56 -14.38
N LEU A 30 -12.95 12.59 -13.63
CA LEU A 30 -12.96 12.52 -12.16
C LEU A 30 -13.70 13.74 -11.58
N LYS A 31 -13.38 14.94 -12.04
CA LYS A 31 -14.04 16.17 -11.62
C LYS A 31 -15.56 16.16 -11.94
N ALA A 32 -15.94 15.58 -13.08
CA ALA A 32 -17.36 15.41 -13.43
C ALA A 32 -18.07 14.36 -12.55
N ALA A 33 -17.36 13.31 -12.10
CA ALA A 33 -17.88 12.34 -11.15
C ALA A 33 -18.11 12.97 -9.77
N GLU A 34 -17.14 13.72 -9.26
CA GLU A 34 -17.28 14.47 -7.99
C GLU A 34 -18.43 15.47 -8.01
N ALA A 35 -18.60 16.19 -9.12
CA ALA A 35 -19.73 17.12 -9.29
C ALA A 35 -21.11 16.43 -9.22
N LYS A 36 -21.15 15.10 -9.40
CA LYS A 36 -22.35 14.25 -9.20
C LYS A 36 -22.43 13.62 -7.81
N GLY A 37 -21.52 13.98 -6.91
CA GLY A 37 -21.45 13.44 -5.54
C GLY A 37 -20.83 12.06 -5.44
N VAL A 38 -19.97 11.67 -6.39
CA VAL A 38 -19.19 10.44 -6.33
C VAL A 38 -17.89 10.72 -5.54
N HIS A 39 -17.61 9.95 -4.49
CA HIS A 39 -16.34 9.97 -3.81
C HIS A 39 -15.25 9.34 -4.70
N VAL A 40 -14.27 10.14 -5.13
CA VAL A 40 -13.07 9.65 -5.82
C VAL A 40 -12.04 9.26 -4.75
N VAL A 41 -11.62 8.00 -4.75
CA VAL A 41 -10.77 7.40 -3.71
C VAL A 41 -9.55 6.77 -4.36
N ILE A 42 -8.37 7.25 -4.01
CA ILE A 42 -7.12 6.59 -4.41
C ILE A 42 -6.89 5.37 -3.52
N THR A 43 -6.69 4.20 -4.15
CA THR A 43 -6.50 2.92 -3.47
C THR A 43 -5.16 2.33 -3.89
N THR A 44 -4.14 2.45 -3.04
CA THR A 44 -2.75 2.20 -3.41
C THR A 44 -1.95 1.45 -2.33
N GLY A 45 -0.86 0.79 -2.73
CA GLY A 45 0.14 0.26 -1.80
C GLY A 45 1.09 1.32 -1.22
N ARG A 46 1.03 2.56 -1.72
CA ARG A 46 1.90 3.66 -1.30
C ARG A 46 1.40 4.29 0.00
N PRO A 47 2.29 4.90 0.82
CA PRO A 47 1.88 5.76 1.94
C PRO A 47 1.35 7.11 1.42
N LEU A 48 0.54 7.82 2.23
CA LEU A 48 -0.04 9.12 1.86
C LEU A 48 1.02 10.15 1.43
N PRO A 49 2.16 10.33 2.13
CA PRO A 49 3.18 11.28 1.69
C PRO A 49 3.72 11.03 0.28
N ALA A 50 3.71 9.78 -0.19
CA ALA A 50 4.17 9.44 -1.54
C ALA A 50 3.16 9.77 -2.65
N ILE A 51 1.91 10.11 -2.30
CA ILE A 51 0.85 10.46 -3.25
C ILE A 51 0.31 11.88 -3.07
N THR A 52 0.81 12.65 -2.10
CA THR A 52 0.33 14.02 -1.79
C THR A 52 0.32 14.92 -3.03
N HIS A 53 1.39 14.90 -3.82
CA HIS A 53 1.48 15.69 -5.06
C HIS A 53 0.41 15.33 -6.10
N ILE A 54 -0.07 14.08 -6.11
CA ILE A 54 -1.13 13.61 -7.00
C ILE A 54 -2.49 14.10 -6.49
N LEU A 55 -2.68 14.04 -5.17
CA LEU A 55 -3.91 14.52 -4.55
C LEU A 55 -4.06 16.03 -4.72
N GLU A 56 -2.96 16.80 -4.62
CA GLU A 56 -2.93 18.23 -4.94
C GLU A 56 -3.30 18.49 -6.40
N ASP A 57 -2.68 17.76 -7.32
CA ASP A 57 -2.89 17.89 -8.76
C ASP A 57 -4.35 17.56 -9.20
N LEU A 58 -5.04 16.73 -8.42
CA LEU A 58 -6.43 16.34 -8.66
C LEU A 58 -7.45 17.16 -7.85
N ASP A 59 -7.03 18.15 -7.07
CA ASP A 59 -7.88 18.90 -6.13
C ASP A 59 -8.51 18.01 -5.03
N LEU A 60 -7.83 16.91 -4.64
CA LEU A 60 -8.32 15.93 -3.66
C LEU A 60 -7.61 16.02 -2.30
N LEU A 61 -6.65 16.94 -2.10
CA LEU A 61 -5.87 17.07 -0.87
C LEU A 61 -6.59 17.96 0.15
N ASP A 62 -7.55 17.39 0.87
CA ASP A 62 -8.33 18.09 1.90
C ASP A 62 -8.88 17.10 2.96
N ASP A 63 -9.78 17.58 3.82
CA ASP A 63 -10.44 16.80 4.87
C ASP A 63 -11.76 16.13 4.44
N LYS A 64 -12.18 16.29 3.17
CA LYS A 64 -13.43 15.74 2.63
C LYS A 64 -13.20 14.51 1.78
N HIS A 65 -12.00 14.38 1.21
CA HIS A 65 -11.61 13.26 0.37
C HIS A 65 -10.86 12.20 1.16
N TYR A 66 -10.84 10.99 0.63
CA TYR A 66 -10.32 9.80 1.31
C TYR A 66 -9.33 9.07 0.42
N SER A 67 -8.39 8.37 1.05
CA SER A 67 -7.52 7.41 0.40
C SER A 67 -7.47 6.11 1.19
N VAL A 68 -7.33 5.01 0.47
CA VAL A 68 -6.99 3.69 0.99
C VAL A 68 -5.53 3.45 0.65
N THR A 69 -4.67 3.47 1.65
CA THR A 69 -3.21 3.36 1.49
C THR A 69 -2.69 2.06 2.08
N PHE A 70 -1.42 1.73 1.84
CA PHE A 70 -0.81 0.48 2.32
C PHE A 70 -1.62 -0.76 1.95
N ASN A 71 -2.12 -0.83 0.70
CA ASN A 71 -2.95 -1.95 0.23
C ASN A 71 -4.16 -2.25 1.13
N GLY A 72 -4.78 -1.23 1.71
CA GLY A 72 -5.92 -1.39 2.62
C GLY A 72 -5.56 -1.39 4.11
N GLY A 73 -4.29 -1.24 4.45
CA GLY A 73 -3.81 -1.15 5.85
C GLY A 73 -4.21 0.15 6.53
N LEU A 74 -4.35 1.25 5.77
CA LEU A 74 -4.87 2.52 6.26
C LEU A 74 -6.03 3.01 5.40
N VAL A 75 -7.08 3.46 6.08
CA VAL A 75 -8.15 4.29 5.51
C VAL A 75 -8.07 5.64 6.20
N GLN A 76 -7.91 6.70 5.43
CA GLN A 76 -7.65 8.02 5.97
C GLN A 76 -8.26 9.13 5.11
N ARG A 77 -8.48 10.29 5.73
CA ARG A 77 -8.72 11.52 4.98
C ARG A 77 -7.43 12.00 4.33
N ASN A 78 -7.55 12.73 3.25
CA ASN A 78 -6.36 13.17 2.50
C ASN A 78 -5.58 14.30 3.22
N ASN A 79 -6.13 14.90 4.27
CA ASN A 79 -5.40 15.78 5.20
C ASN A 79 -4.50 15.02 6.20
N GLY A 80 -4.56 13.67 6.21
CA GLY A 80 -3.76 12.81 7.09
C GLY A 80 -4.52 12.22 8.28
N ASP A 81 -5.78 12.61 8.53
CA ASP A 81 -6.59 12.05 9.62
C ASP A 81 -6.87 10.57 9.38
N ILE A 82 -6.34 9.70 10.23
CA ILE A 82 -6.52 8.26 10.15
C ILE A 82 -7.91 7.89 10.67
N LEU A 83 -8.72 7.21 9.86
CA LEU A 83 -10.03 6.68 10.23
C LEU A 83 -9.93 5.24 10.72
N ILE A 84 -9.20 4.42 9.99
CA ILE A 84 -9.03 2.99 10.26
C ILE A 84 -7.58 2.62 9.96
N LYS A 85 -6.94 1.88 10.87
CA LYS A 85 -5.60 1.32 10.63
C LYS A 85 -5.54 -0.15 11.01
N LYS A 86 -4.73 -0.88 10.26
CA LYS A 86 -4.25 -2.22 10.60
C LYS A 86 -2.74 -2.20 10.55
N GLU A 87 -2.10 -2.52 11.66
CA GLU A 87 -0.65 -2.43 11.83
C GLU A 87 -0.06 -3.76 12.25
N MET A 88 1.23 -3.93 12.03
CA MET A 88 2.01 -5.04 12.56
C MET A 88 2.39 -4.78 14.01
N SER A 89 2.49 -5.85 14.78
CA SER A 89 3.08 -5.81 16.12
C SER A 89 4.62 -5.89 16.04
N ARG A 90 5.28 -5.56 17.14
CA ARG A 90 6.73 -5.79 17.27
C ARG A 90 7.10 -7.27 17.13
N GLU A 91 6.24 -8.17 17.58
CA GLU A 91 6.45 -9.61 17.49
C GLU A 91 6.35 -10.09 16.02
N ASP A 92 5.43 -9.51 15.24
CA ASP A 92 5.35 -9.77 13.79
C ASP A 92 6.65 -9.40 13.09
N LEU A 93 7.24 -8.22 13.43
CA LEU A 93 8.53 -7.83 12.88
C LEU A 93 9.65 -8.82 13.24
N LYS A 94 9.69 -9.30 14.49
CA LYS A 94 10.68 -10.32 14.92
C LYS A 94 10.50 -11.64 14.17
N GLN A 95 9.27 -12.05 13.95
CA GLN A 95 8.98 -13.26 13.18
C GLN A 95 9.47 -13.14 11.74
N ILE A 96 9.16 -12.01 11.06
CA ILE A 96 9.61 -11.76 9.69
C ILE A 96 11.15 -11.68 9.63
N TYR A 97 11.76 -10.96 10.58
CA TYR A 97 13.21 -10.81 10.67
C TYR A 97 13.92 -12.17 10.83
N ALA A 98 13.39 -13.04 11.68
CA ALA A 98 13.93 -14.39 11.88
C ALA A 98 13.89 -15.26 10.61
N VAL A 99 12.93 -15.01 9.72
CA VAL A 99 12.82 -15.68 8.42
C VAL A 99 13.75 -15.03 7.38
N PHE A 100 13.82 -13.71 7.34
CA PHE A 100 14.54 -12.98 6.28
C PHE A 100 16.06 -13.03 6.47
N GLN A 101 16.55 -12.91 7.70
CA GLN A 101 17.99 -12.88 8.00
C GLN A 101 18.76 -14.11 7.50
N PRO A 102 18.33 -15.36 7.74
CA PRO A 102 19.01 -16.54 7.22
C PRO A 102 19.05 -16.61 5.69
N LEU A 103 18.09 -15.97 5.03
CA LEU A 103 17.97 -15.95 3.58
C LEU A 103 18.75 -14.80 2.92
N GLY A 104 19.33 -13.88 3.71
CA GLY A 104 20.03 -12.70 3.21
C GLY A 104 19.09 -11.66 2.62
N LEU A 105 17.79 -11.70 2.96
CA LEU A 105 16.81 -10.71 2.55
C LEU A 105 16.90 -9.49 3.47
N PRO A 106 17.22 -8.29 2.96
CA PRO A 106 17.14 -7.05 3.74
C PRO A 106 15.68 -6.76 4.10
N MET A 107 15.45 -6.01 5.16
CA MET A 107 14.11 -5.74 5.68
C MET A 107 13.90 -4.24 5.84
N ASP A 108 13.00 -3.67 5.06
CA ASP A 108 12.55 -2.29 5.18
C ASP A 108 11.22 -2.26 5.95
N VAL A 109 11.24 -1.72 7.17
CA VAL A 109 10.04 -1.51 7.98
C VAL A 109 9.48 -0.13 7.70
N ILE A 110 8.25 -0.05 7.23
CA ILE A 110 7.60 1.20 6.84
C ILE A 110 6.72 1.70 7.98
N SER A 111 6.93 2.94 8.38
CA SER A 111 6.15 3.67 9.39
C SER A 111 5.79 5.04 8.85
N ASP A 112 4.55 5.24 8.40
CA ASP A 112 3.96 6.53 7.99
C ASP A 112 4.87 7.39 7.07
N GLY A 113 5.56 6.74 6.12
CA GLY A 113 6.48 7.40 5.18
C GLY A 113 7.94 7.43 5.61
N ILE A 114 8.27 6.94 6.80
CA ILE A 114 9.65 6.66 7.25
C ILE A 114 9.94 5.18 6.99
N VAL A 115 11.11 4.89 6.46
CA VAL A 115 11.59 3.54 6.16
C VAL A 115 12.80 3.23 7.04
N TYR A 116 12.68 2.24 7.90
CA TYR A 116 13.80 1.73 8.70
C TYR A 116 14.41 0.55 7.97
N GLY A 117 15.58 0.77 7.36
CA GLY A 117 16.29 -0.23 6.56
C GLY A 117 17.22 -1.09 7.40
N VAL A 118 16.92 -2.37 7.51
CA VAL A 118 17.74 -3.37 8.23
C VAL A 118 18.47 -4.23 7.20
N PRO A 119 19.81 -4.22 7.16
CA PRO A 119 20.58 -5.04 6.23
C PRO A 119 20.55 -6.53 6.62
N SER A 120 20.81 -7.40 5.67
CA SER A 120 20.93 -8.84 5.91
C SER A 120 22.14 -9.42 5.20
N LYS A 121 23.07 -10.02 5.95
CA LYS A 121 24.30 -10.64 5.41
C LYS A 121 25.08 -9.73 4.44
N GLY A 122 25.12 -8.42 4.73
CA GLY A 122 25.77 -7.42 3.89
C GLY A 122 24.93 -6.95 2.68
N ASN A 123 23.73 -7.51 2.49
CA ASN A 123 22.79 -7.01 1.49
C ASN A 123 21.98 -5.83 2.05
N HIS A 124 21.87 -4.78 1.25
CA HIS A 124 21.04 -3.63 1.52
C HIS A 124 19.86 -3.61 0.54
N SER A 125 18.73 -3.10 0.98
CA SER A 125 17.55 -2.98 0.14
C SER A 125 17.75 -1.92 -0.95
N LEU A 126 17.21 -2.18 -2.14
CA LEU A 126 17.15 -1.22 -3.24
C LEU A 126 15.93 -0.28 -3.13
N TYR A 127 15.16 -0.35 -2.03
CA TYR A 127 13.90 0.38 -1.89
C TYR A 127 14.06 1.90 -1.96
N ARG A 128 15.16 2.45 -1.43
CA ARG A 128 15.51 3.88 -1.52
C ARG A 128 15.57 4.37 -2.97
N GLN A 129 16.07 3.54 -3.88
CA GLN A 129 16.14 3.86 -5.31
C GLN A 129 14.76 3.79 -5.97
N ALA A 130 13.93 2.83 -5.53
CA ALA A 130 12.58 2.64 -6.06
C ALA A 130 11.57 3.70 -5.57
N ASN A 131 11.79 4.27 -4.36
CA ASN A 131 10.88 5.24 -3.73
C ASN A 131 11.65 6.39 -3.05
N PRO A 132 12.30 7.26 -3.81
CA PRO A 132 13.16 8.33 -3.25
C PRO A 132 12.38 9.43 -2.49
N ALA A 133 11.06 9.47 -2.60
CA ALA A 133 10.21 10.43 -1.88
C ALA A 133 10.02 10.10 -0.40
N LEU A 134 10.43 8.91 0.06
CA LEU A 134 10.32 8.49 1.46
C LEU A 134 11.56 8.91 2.25
N THR A 135 11.39 9.01 3.56
CA THR A 135 12.50 9.25 4.50
C THR A 135 13.12 7.93 4.92
N PHE A 136 14.43 7.76 4.76
CA PHE A 136 15.13 6.52 5.07
C PHE A 136 16.04 6.70 6.29
N VAL A 137 15.94 5.75 7.22
CA VAL A 137 16.78 5.61 8.40
C VAL A 137 17.43 4.23 8.34
N ASP A 138 18.74 4.19 8.20
CA ASP A 138 19.49 2.93 8.20
C ASP A 138 19.76 2.52 9.67
N VAL A 139 19.43 1.28 10.02
CA VAL A 139 19.61 0.69 11.33
C VAL A 139 20.39 -0.63 11.22
N GLU A 140 21.10 -1.04 12.26
CA GLU A 140 21.91 -2.27 12.21
C GLU A 140 21.06 -3.51 12.46
N SER A 141 20.03 -3.37 13.28
CA SER A 141 19.12 -4.46 13.63
C SER A 141 17.69 -3.98 13.83
N ILE A 142 16.77 -4.92 13.90
CA ILE A 142 15.35 -4.64 14.22
C ILE A 142 15.20 -4.00 15.61
N ASP A 143 16.14 -4.24 16.55
CA ASP A 143 16.06 -3.69 17.91
C ASP A 143 16.35 -2.18 17.95
N ASP A 144 16.97 -1.64 16.91
CA ASP A 144 17.23 -0.21 16.76
C ASP A 144 16.01 0.56 16.21
N ILE A 145 14.95 -0.14 15.76
CA ILE A 145 13.71 0.48 15.31
C ILE A 145 12.90 0.92 16.53
N PRO A 146 12.39 2.19 16.58
CA PRO A 146 11.58 2.66 17.69
C PRO A 146 10.33 1.79 17.95
N GLU A 147 10.01 1.55 19.21
CA GLU A 147 8.84 0.72 19.59
C GLU A 147 7.52 1.48 19.57
N ASN A 148 7.57 2.81 19.76
CA ASN A 148 6.37 3.66 19.87
C ASN A 148 5.95 4.28 18.52
N ILE A 149 6.03 3.50 17.45
CA ILE A 149 5.62 3.90 16.10
C ILE A 149 4.69 2.87 15.49
N VAL A 150 3.97 3.27 14.46
CA VAL A 150 3.12 2.37 13.68
C VAL A 150 4.00 1.55 12.73
N TYR A 151 3.83 0.23 12.68
CA TYR A 151 4.46 -0.61 11.68
C TYR A 151 3.42 -0.96 10.60
N ASN A 152 3.48 -0.27 9.48
CA ASN A 152 2.47 -0.44 8.43
C ASN A 152 2.69 -1.72 7.63
N LYS A 153 3.92 -1.97 7.20
CA LYS A 153 4.32 -3.13 6.41
C LYS A 153 5.83 -3.35 6.44
N VAL A 154 6.25 -4.53 6.01
CA VAL A 154 7.63 -4.84 5.68
C VAL A 154 7.77 -4.98 4.16
N VAL A 155 8.85 -4.45 3.62
CA VAL A 155 9.22 -4.57 2.21
C VAL A 155 10.64 -5.11 2.11
N THR A 156 10.93 -5.91 1.09
CA THR A 156 12.29 -6.20 0.67
C THR A 156 12.43 -5.96 -0.82
N VAL A 157 13.47 -5.27 -1.23
CA VAL A 157 13.75 -4.96 -2.63
C VAL A 157 15.15 -5.43 -2.97
N CYS A 158 15.23 -6.38 -3.88
CA CYS A 158 16.48 -7.01 -4.31
C CYS A 158 16.47 -7.22 -5.82
N GLU A 159 17.62 -7.56 -6.39
CA GLU A 159 17.68 -8.06 -7.76
C GLU A 159 16.71 -9.22 -7.95
N GLU A 160 15.96 -9.23 -9.07
CA GLU A 160 14.85 -10.14 -9.32
C GLU A 160 15.23 -11.61 -9.15
N ALA A 161 16.31 -12.06 -9.80
CA ALA A 161 16.74 -13.45 -9.75
C ALA A 161 17.12 -13.91 -8.32
N PHE A 162 17.70 -13.01 -7.52
CA PHE A 162 17.99 -13.29 -6.11
C PHE A 162 16.70 -13.37 -5.30
N LEU A 163 15.81 -12.41 -5.46
CA LEU A 163 14.54 -12.36 -4.75
C LEU A 163 13.72 -13.62 -5.01
N ASP A 164 13.56 -14.01 -6.28
CA ASP A 164 12.80 -15.19 -6.67
C ASP A 164 13.38 -16.48 -6.09
N ALA A 165 14.71 -16.59 -6.07
CA ALA A 165 15.39 -17.73 -5.46
C ALA A 165 15.19 -17.82 -3.93
N GLN A 166 15.02 -16.67 -3.26
CA GLN A 166 14.77 -16.66 -1.80
C GLN A 166 13.28 -16.87 -1.49
N ILE A 167 12.35 -16.34 -2.31
CA ILE A 167 10.91 -16.56 -2.16
C ILE A 167 10.57 -18.05 -2.12
N GLN A 168 11.21 -18.87 -2.96
CA GLN A 168 11.01 -20.33 -2.97
C GLN A 168 11.39 -21.02 -1.64
N LYS A 169 12.18 -20.37 -0.78
CA LYS A 169 12.63 -20.89 0.51
C LYS A 169 11.82 -20.35 1.69
N LEU A 170 10.90 -19.42 1.45
CA LEU A 170 10.04 -18.87 2.50
C LEU A 170 9.17 -19.99 3.10
N PRO A 171 9.06 -20.06 4.44
CA PRO A 171 8.25 -21.08 5.08
C PRO A 171 6.75 -20.82 4.81
N LYS A 172 5.98 -21.89 4.63
CA LYS A 172 4.52 -21.80 4.47
C LYS A 172 3.83 -21.05 5.61
N GLN A 173 4.41 -21.12 6.82
CA GLN A 173 3.88 -20.41 7.98
C GLN A 173 3.83 -18.90 7.76
N LEU A 174 4.82 -18.32 7.08
CA LEU A 174 4.83 -16.88 6.79
C LEU A 174 3.59 -16.45 5.99
N TYR A 175 3.16 -17.27 5.01
CA TYR A 175 1.96 -17.00 4.21
C TYR A 175 0.66 -17.27 4.98
N GLN A 176 0.70 -18.06 6.06
CA GLN A 176 -0.45 -18.26 6.93
C GLN A 176 -0.65 -17.09 7.88
N ASP A 177 0.44 -16.53 8.39
CA ASP A 177 0.44 -15.47 9.39
C ASP A 177 0.32 -14.07 8.78
N PHE A 178 0.78 -13.89 7.53
CA PHE A 178 0.83 -12.61 6.84
C PHE A 178 0.27 -12.70 5.42
N GLU A 179 -0.05 -11.53 4.85
CA GLU A 179 -0.21 -11.39 3.40
C GLU A 179 1.17 -11.13 2.79
N VAL A 180 1.65 -12.08 1.98
CA VAL A 180 2.99 -12.04 1.35
C VAL A 180 2.83 -12.13 -0.15
N PHE A 181 3.26 -11.11 -0.88
CA PHE A 181 3.13 -11.06 -2.33
C PHE A 181 4.21 -10.19 -2.99
N LYS A 182 4.49 -10.45 -4.25
CA LYS A 182 5.31 -9.55 -5.09
C LYS A 182 4.40 -8.45 -5.63
N SER A 183 4.70 -7.19 -5.30
CA SER A 183 4.02 -6.03 -5.89
C SER A 183 4.70 -5.53 -7.16
N ARG A 184 5.94 -5.95 -7.41
CA ARG A 184 6.73 -5.74 -8.63
C ARG A 184 7.79 -6.83 -8.73
N GLU A 185 8.42 -6.97 -9.90
CA GLU A 185 9.45 -7.98 -10.16
C GLU A 185 10.56 -8.04 -9.09
N ILE A 186 10.94 -6.89 -8.55
CA ILE A 186 12.01 -6.76 -7.55
C ILE A 186 11.52 -6.48 -6.13
N ILE A 187 10.20 -6.43 -5.89
CA ILE A 187 9.61 -6.01 -4.59
C ILE A 187 8.73 -7.11 -4.02
N LEU A 188 9.10 -7.62 -2.85
CA LEU A 188 8.27 -8.45 -2.00
C LEU A 188 7.72 -7.63 -0.84
N GLU A 189 6.42 -7.71 -0.61
CA GLU A 189 5.75 -7.06 0.50
C GLU A 189 5.21 -8.09 1.49
N VAL A 190 5.29 -7.76 2.78
CA VAL A 190 4.68 -8.50 3.87
C VAL A 190 3.77 -7.55 4.63
N MET A 191 2.47 -7.87 4.64
CA MET A 191 1.41 -7.08 5.26
C MET A 191 0.78 -7.84 6.43
N PRO A 192 0.13 -7.15 7.38
CA PRO A 192 -0.68 -7.82 8.39
C PRO A 192 -1.71 -8.74 7.74
N LYS A 193 -2.01 -9.89 8.36
CA LYS A 193 -2.97 -10.86 7.81
C LYS A 193 -4.35 -10.22 7.58
N GLY A 194 -4.93 -10.53 6.42
CA GLY A 194 -6.21 -10.00 5.98
C GLY A 194 -6.17 -8.51 5.60
N VAL A 195 -4.98 -7.94 5.36
CA VAL A 195 -4.84 -6.60 4.78
C VAL A 195 -4.68 -6.72 3.27
N HIS A 196 -5.70 -6.26 2.56
CA HIS A 196 -5.72 -6.14 1.11
C HIS A 196 -6.68 -5.02 0.69
N LYS A 197 -6.60 -4.54 -0.55
CA LYS A 197 -7.36 -3.37 -1.04
C LYS A 197 -8.87 -3.50 -0.81
N ALA A 198 -9.46 -4.69 -0.97
CA ALA A 198 -10.88 -4.90 -0.72
C ALA A 198 -11.28 -4.62 0.74
N VAL A 199 -10.45 -5.00 1.72
CA VAL A 199 -10.77 -4.75 3.14
C VAL A 199 -10.79 -3.26 3.43
N GLY A 200 -9.78 -2.52 2.97
CA GLY A 200 -9.76 -1.06 3.13
C GLY A 200 -10.95 -0.38 2.45
N LEU A 201 -11.26 -0.80 1.23
CA LEU A 201 -12.39 -0.27 0.47
C LEU A 201 -13.73 -0.60 1.13
N LYS A 202 -13.92 -1.83 1.63
CA LYS A 202 -15.09 -2.23 2.38
C LYS A 202 -15.26 -1.38 3.64
N LEU A 203 -14.20 -1.21 4.43
CA LEU A 203 -14.24 -0.41 5.66
C LEU A 203 -14.58 1.06 5.38
N LEU A 204 -14.06 1.64 4.29
CA LEU A 204 -14.44 2.98 3.86
C LEU A 204 -15.90 3.05 3.42
N SER A 205 -16.38 2.05 2.67
CA SER A 205 -17.78 1.98 2.25
C SER A 205 -18.73 1.89 3.44
N ASP A 206 -18.40 1.05 4.44
CA ASP A 206 -19.16 0.93 5.69
C ASP A 206 -19.16 2.27 6.46
N TYR A 207 -17.99 2.97 6.53
CA TYR A 207 -17.89 4.28 7.16
C TYR A 207 -18.75 5.36 6.49
N LEU A 208 -18.85 5.31 5.15
CA LEU A 208 -19.68 6.22 4.35
C LEU A 208 -21.15 5.77 4.24
N ALA A 209 -21.52 4.66 4.88
CA ALA A 209 -22.85 4.03 4.80
C ALA A 209 -23.28 3.73 3.35
N LEU A 210 -22.35 3.23 2.53
CA LEU A 210 -22.55 2.86 1.12
C LEU A 210 -22.71 1.34 0.97
N ASP A 211 -23.69 0.94 0.15
CA ASP A 211 -23.81 -0.45 -0.29
C ASP A 211 -22.74 -0.81 -1.34
N LYS A 212 -22.31 -2.07 -1.36
CA LYS A 212 -21.41 -2.62 -2.38
C LYS A 212 -21.82 -2.25 -3.80
N SER A 213 -23.11 -2.26 -4.12
CA SER A 213 -23.67 -1.93 -5.43
C SER A 213 -23.51 -0.45 -5.84
N GLN A 214 -23.06 0.40 -4.92
CA GLN A 214 -22.78 1.82 -5.15
C GLN A 214 -21.29 2.09 -5.31
N VAL A 215 -20.45 1.04 -5.27
CA VAL A 215 -19.00 1.13 -5.37
C VAL A 215 -18.53 0.62 -6.73
N MET A 216 -17.59 1.34 -7.33
CA MET A 216 -16.89 0.94 -8.55
C MET A 216 -15.38 0.96 -8.25
N ALA A 217 -14.63 0.00 -8.78
CA ALA A 217 -13.17 -0.04 -8.65
C ALA A 217 -12.50 -0.28 -10.00
N MET A 218 -11.29 0.26 -10.14
CA MET A 218 -10.41 0.03 -11.28
C MET A 218 -9.01 -0.28 -10.77
N GLY A 219 -8.37 -1.28 -11.38
CA GLY A 219 -7.00 -1.73 -11.06
C GLY A 219 -6.52 -2.70 -12.13
N ASP A 220 -5.21 -2.96 -12.17
CA ASP A 220 -4.56 -3.76 -13.23
C ASP A 220 -3.59 -4.83 -12.69
N GLU A 221 -3.19 -4.77 -11.42
CA GLU A 221 -2.21 -5.67 -10.83
C GLU A 221 -2.83 -6.69 -9.87
N GLU A 222 -2.04 -7.69 -9.44
CA GLU A 222 -2.48 -8.76 -8.55
C GLU A 222 -3.08 -8.27 -7.24
N ASN A 223 -2.51 -7.20 -6.66
CA ASN A 223 -3.03 -6.58 -5.43
C ASN A 223 -4.39 -5.90 -5.58
N ASP A 224 -4.87 -5.71 -6.83
CA ASP A 224 -6.19 -5.17 -7.14
C ASP A 224 -7.27 -6.25 -7.24
N LEU A 225 -6.88 -7.49 -7.52
CA LEU A 225 -7.83 -8.59 -7.71
C LEU A 225 -8.84 -8.68 -6.57
N THR A 226 -8.38 -8.52 -5.33
CA THR A 226 -9.25 -8.61 -4.17
C THR A 226 -10.39 -7.58 -4.17
N MET A 227 -10.12 -6.33 -4.60
CA MET A 227 -11.18 -5.30 -4.66
C MET A 227 -12.11 -5.50 -5.86
N LEU A 228 -11.60 -6.02 -6.97
CA LEU A 228 -12.41 -6.34 -8.15
C LEU A 228 -13.32 -7.54 -7.87
N GLU A 229 -12.79 -8.63 -7.29
CA GLU A 229 -13.56 -9.81 -6.88
C GLU A 229 -14.61 -9.49 -5.81
N TRP A 230 -14.29 -8.59 -4.87
CA TRP A 230 -15.26 -8.17 -3.86
C TRP A 230 -16.47 -7.47 -4.47
N LEU A 231 -16.35 -6.81 -5.61
CA LEU A 231 -17.44 -6.07 -6.27
C LEU A 231 -18.33 -6.93 -7.18
N VAL A 232 -17.92 -8.14 -7.53
CA VAL A 232 -18.68 -9.09 -8.38
C VAL A 232 -19.75 -9.91 -7.62
#